data_c918fbc798eecf49d50bf931f572fca2
#
_entry.id   c918fbc798eecf49d50bf931f572fca2
#
_cell.length_a   1.000
_cell.length_b   1.000
_cell.length_c   1.000
_cell.angle_alpha   90.00
_cell.angle_beta   90.00
_cell.angle_gamma   90.00
#
_symmetry.space_group_name_H-M   'P 1'
#
loop_
_entity.id
_entity.type
_entity.pdbx_description
1 polymer ?
#
loop_
_entity_poly.entity_id
_entity_poly.type
_entity_poly.pdbx_seq_one_letter_code
_entity_poly.pdbx_strand_id
1 'polypeptide(L)'
;VQQTREALAVQGFGILSEIDVRATFEAKLGSDAADAVGDYVILGACNPVLASRALASEPDLGALLPCNVVVRRGKDASGTTVQAIDPQTMVRLSDSPAVREVADDADTRLRAALAALDGTGKSLS
;
A
#
# COMPACT_ATOMS: atom_id res chain seq x y z
N VAL A 1 -3.34 0.63 -12.08
CA VAL A 1 -2.09 0.20 -11.40
C VAL A 1 -0.91 1.08 -11.81
N GLN A 2 -0.75 1.34 -13.12
CA GLN A 2 0.39 2.15 -13.58
C GLN A 2 0.37 3.58 -13.02
N GLN A 3 -0.78 4.22 -13.01
CA GLN A 3 -0.90 5.57 -12.44
C GLN A 3 -0.58 5.58 -10.94
N THR A 4 -0.97 4.54 -10.22
CA THR A 4 -0.66 4.40 -8.80
C THR A 4 0.85 4.23 -8.59
N ARG A 5 1.51 3.42 -9.40
CA ARG A 5 2.96 3.25 -9.35
C ARG A 5 3.68 4.58 -9.57
N GLU A 6 3.23 5.35 -10.56
CA GLU A 6 3.84 6.65 -10.88
C GLU A 6 3.64 7.66 -9.75
N ALA A 7 2.45 7.72 -9.19
CA ALA A 7 2.17 8.62 -8.07
C ALA A 7 3.01 8.29 -6.84
N LEU A 8 3.18 7.00 -6.55
CA LEU A 8 4.03 6.55 -5.46
C LEU A 8 5.51 6.86 -5.72
N ALA A 9 5.97 6.67 -6.95
CA ALA A 9 7.35 6.95 -7.32
C ALA A 9 7.73 8.41 -7.11
N VAL A 10 6.83 9.33 -7.41
CA VAL A 10 7.04 10.77 -7.16
C VAL A 10 7.32 11.03 -5.68
N GLN A 11 6.73 10.24 -4.79
CA GLN A 11 6.91 10.37 -3.35
C GLN A 11 8.05 9.51 -2.79
N GLY A 12 8.85 8.91 -3.66
CA GLY A 12 10.01 8.12 -3.25
C GLY A 12 9.73 6.65 -2.96
N PHE A 13 8.54 6.15 -3.29
CA PHE A 13 8.19 4.74 -3.10
C PHE A 13 8.48 3.91 -4.35
N GLY A 14 9.26 2.84 -4.16
CA GLY A 14 9.40 1.80 -5.16
C GLY A 14 8.45 0.65 -4.89
N ILE A 15 8.07 -0.07 -5.93
CA ILE A 15 7.19 -1.24 -5.78
C ILE A 15 8.07 -2.48 -5.76
N LEU A 16 8.10 -3.15 -4.62
CA LEU A 16 8.90 -4.36 -4.41
C LEU A 16 8.15 -5.63 -4.78
N SER A 17 6.84 -5.61 -4.67
CA SER A 17 6.01 -6.76 -4.96
C SER A 17 4.67 -6.33 -5.51
N GLU A 18 4.10 -7.18 -6.34
CA GLU A 18 2.76 -6.98 -6.88
C GLU A 18 2.03 -8.31 -6.80
N ILE A 19 0.91 -8.33 -6.09
CA ILE A 19 0.12 -9.54 -5.89
C ILE A 19 -1.21 -9.35 -6.61
N ASP A 20 -1.45 -10.17 -7.63
CA ASP A 20 -2.72 -10.22 -8.33
C ASP A 20 -3.63 -11.20 -7.59
N VAL A 21 -4.49 -10.67 -6.74
CA VAL A 21 -5.37 -11.50 -5.90
C VAL A 21 -6.39 -12.24 -6.76
N ARG A 22 -6.91 -11.61 -7.80
CA ARG A 22 -7.86 -12.26 -8.70
C ARG A 22 -7.24 -13.49 -9.37
N ALA A 23 -6.03 -13.33 -9.91
CA ALA A 23 -5.32 -14.45 -10.55
C ALA A 23 -5.01 -15.57 -9.57
N THR A 24 -4.64 -15.22 -8.35
CA THR A 24 -4.36 -16.19 -7.29
C THR A 24 -5.61 -16.98 -6.93
N PHE A 25 -6.74 -16.30 -6.76
CA PHE A 25 -8.00 -16.96 -6.43
C PHE A 25 -8.49 -17.84 -7.57
N GLU A 26 -8.32 -17.40 -8.80
CA GLU A 26 -8.69 -18.22 -9.96
C GLU A 26 -7.90 -19.53 -9.99
N ALA A 27 -6.60 -19.46 -9.78
CA ALA A 27 -5.73 -20.63 -9.79
C ALA A 27 -6.00 -21.59 -8.62
N LYS A 28 -6.35 -21.05 -7.45
CA LYS A 28 -6.51 -21.85 -6.22
C LYS A 28 -7.93 -22.26 -5.93
N LEU A 29 -8.91 -21.42 -6.28
CA LEU A 29 -10.30 -21.56 -5.86
C LEU A 29 -11.30 -21.59 -7.02
N GLY A 30 -10.88 -21.28 -8.24
CA GLY A 30 -11.72 -21.26 -9.42
C GLY A 30 -12.27 -19.89 -9.78
N SER A 31 -12.98 -19.83 -10.91
CA SER A 31 -13.45 -18.57 -11.49
C SER A 31 -14.50 -17.85 -10.65
N ASP A 32 -15.31 -18.58 -9.89
CA ASP A 32 -16.35 -17.94 -9.06
C ASP A 32 -15.74 -17.06 -7.98
N ALA A 33 -14.68 -17.55 -7.32
CA ALA A 33 -13.98 -16.77 -6.30
C ALA A 33 -13.26 -15.57 -6.94
N ALA A 34 -12.66 -15.75 -8.11
CA ALA A 34 -12.01 -14.68 -8.84
C ALA A 34 -12.99 -13.59 -9.23
N ASP A 35 -14.15 -13.96 -9.73
CA ASP A 35 -15.21 -13.00 -10.12
C ASP A 35 -15.76 -12.27 -8.90
N ALA A 36 -15.89 -12.97 -7.78
CA ALA A 36 -16.42 -12.37 -6.55
C ALA A 36 -15.50 -11.28 -6.00
N VAL A 37 -14.17 -11.48 -6.06
CA VAL A 37 -13.24 -10.46 -5.58
C VAL A 37 -13.06 -9.31 -6.59
N GLY A 38 -13.26 -9.58 -7.87
CA GLY A 38 -13.06 -8.61 -8.95
C GLY A 38 -11.60 -8.32 -9.20
N ASP A 39 -11.31 -7.17 -9.78
CA ASP A 39 -9.93 -6.74 -9.99
C ASP A 39 -9.35 -6.29 -8.66
N TYR A 40 -8.26 -6.91 -8.25
CA TYR A 40 -7.68 -6.67 -6.94
C TYR A 40 -6.17 -6.91 -6.99
N VAL A 41 -5.42 -5.85 -6.77
CA VAL A 41 -3.95 -5.91 -6.79
C VAL A 41 -3.41 -5.30 -5.50
N ILE A 42 -2.45 -5.97 -4.87
CA ILE A 42 -1.75 -5.45 -3.71
C ILE A 42 -0.33 -5.11 -4.13
N LEU A 43 0.03 -3.84 -3.99
CA LEU A 43 1.38 -3.35 -4.27
C LEU A 43 2.14 -3.23 -2.94
N GLY A 44 3.29 -3.87 -2.85
CA GLY A 44 4.19 -3.67 -1.72
C GLY A 44 5.10 -2.48 -1.98
N ALA A 45 4.78 -1.34 -1.40
CA ALA A 45 5.50 -0.09 -1.63
C ALA A 45 6.54 0.14 -0.53
N CYS A 46 7.75 0.52 -0.91
CA CYS A 46 8.83 0.78 0.01
C CYS A 46 9.54 2.08 -0.35
N ASN A 47 9.73 2.93 0.67
CA ASN A 47 10.68 4.03 0.59
C ASN A 47 11.94 3.58 1.31
N PRO A 48 13.03 3.25 0.60
CA PRO A 48 14.19 2.63 1.22
C PRO A 48 14.84 3.48 2.32
N VAL A 49 14.81 4.81 2.16
CA VAL A 49 15.38 5.71 3.18
C VAL A 49 14.59 5.61 4.47
N LEU A 50 13.27 5.69 4.38
CA LEU A 50 12.40 5.61 5.56
C LEU A 50 12.44 4.21 6.18
N ALA A 51 12.39 3.17 5.36
CA ALA A 51 12.44 1.79 5.85
C ALA A 51 13.76 1.50 6.57
N SER A 52 14.88 1.96 6.01
CA SER A 52 16.19 1.79 6.63
C SER A 52 16.26 2.45 8.01
N ARG A 53 15.73 3.66 8.13
CA ARG A 53 15.71 4.39 9.40
C ARG A 53 14.85 3.69 10.44
N ALA A 54 13.68 3.22 10.03
CA ALA A 54 12.76 2.53 10.93
C ALA A 54 13.35 1.20 11.43
N LEU A 55 13.91 0.40 10.53
CA LEU A 55 14.46 -0.90 10.89
C LEU A 55 15.75 -0.79 11.71
N ALA A 56 16.53 0.27 11.53
CA ALA A 56 17.71 0.52 12.36
C ALA A 56 17.32 0.76 13.81
N SER A 57 16.17 1.40 14.06
CA SER A 57 15.67 1.68 15.39
C SER A 57 14.88 0.51 15.98
N GLU A 58 14.10 -0.17 15.15
CA GLU A 58 13.19 -1.23 15.60
C GLU A 58 13.14 -2.35 14.54
N PRO A 59 14.04 -3.36 14.64
CA PRO A 59 14.08 -4.44 13.66
C PRO A 59 12.79 -5.24 13.51
N ASP A 60 11.97 -5.26 14.55
CA ASP A 60 10.71 -6.03 14.53
C ASP A 60 9.66 -5.43 13.60
N LEU A 61 9.84 -4.19 13.17
CA LEU A 61 8.91 -3.54 12.25
C LEU A 61 8.84 -4.22 10.88
N GLY A 62 9.79 -5.10 10.56
CA GLY A 62 9.74 -5.85 9.31
C GLY A 62 8.43 -6.59 9.10
N ALA A 63 7.76 -6.98 10.19
CA ALA A 63 6.47 -7.65 10.10
C ALA A 63 5.37 -6.75 9.53
N LEU A 64 5.54 -5.43 9.59
CA LEU A 64 4.58 -4.45 9.06
C LEU A 64 5.02 -3.86 7.71
N LEU A 65 6.13 -4.31 7.17
CA LEU A 65 6.67 -3.80 5.90
C LEU A 65 6.57 -4.88 4.83
N PRO A 66 6.48 -4.50 3.55
CA PRO A 66 6.35 -3.14 3.02
C PRO A 66 4.98 -2.52 3.30
N CYS A 67 4.83 -1.24 2.99
CA CYS A 67 3.52 -0.59 3.05
C CYS A 67 2.65 -1.11 1.91
N ASN A 68 1.53 -1.72 2.23
CA ASN A 68 0.63 -2.25 1.22
C ASN A 68 -0.26 -1.14 0.67
N VAL A 69 -0.34 -1.09 -0.66
CA VAL A 69 -1.26 -0.22 -1.38
C VAL A 69 -2.16 -1.11 -2.23
N VAL A 70 -3.45 -1.05 -1.99
CA VAL A 70 -4.45 -1.86 -2.69
C VAL A 70 -5.05 -1.05 -3.81
N VAL A 71 -5.09 -1.64 -5.01
CA VAL A 71 -5.79 -1.07 -6.16
C VAL A 71 -6.88 -2.08 -6.54
N ARG A 72 -8.13 -1.70 -6.40
CA ARG A 72 -9.23 -2.63 -6.63
C ARG A 72 -10.41 -2.00 -7.34
N ARG A 73 -11.11 -2.85 -8.08
CA ARG A 73 -12.39 -2.52 -8.71
C ARG A 73 -13.28 -3.74 -8.60
N GLY A 74 -14.34 -3.62 -7.82
CA GLY A 74 -15.30 -4.69 -7.67
C GLY A 74 -16.07 -4.96 -8.97
N LYS A 75 -16.70 -6.11 -9.05
CA LYS A 75 -17.40 -6.60 -10.24
C LYS A 75 -18.37 -5.57 -10.83
N ASP A 76 -19.12 -4.89 -9.97
CA ASP A 76 -20.14 -3.93 -10.40
C ASP A 76 -19.74 -2.47 -10.12
N ALA A 77 -18.48 -2.24 -9.78
CA ALA A 77 -18.02 -0.89 -9.46
C ALA A 77 -17.78 -0.09 -10.73
N SER A 78 -18.14 1.19 -10.68
CA SER A 78 -17.92 2.13 -11.79
C SER A 78 -16.55 2.80 -11.75
N GLY A 79 -15.81 2.64 -10.66
CA GLY A 79 -14.50 3.26 -10.49
C GLY A 79 -13.54 2.37 -9.74
N THR A 80 -12.27 2.80 -9.75
CA THR A 80 -11.19 2.10 -9.06
C THR A 80 -10.95 2.74 -7.70
N THR A 81 -10.81 1.91 -6.67
CA THR A 81 -10.48 2.37 -5.31
C THR A 81 -9.00 2.10 -5.07
N VAL A 82 -8.29 3.09 -4.54
CA VAL A 82 -6.90 2.96 -4.11
C VAL A 82 -6.84 3.22 -2.61
N GLN A 83 -6.29 2.28 -1.87
CA GLN A 83 -6.19 2.35 -0.42
C GLN A 83 -4.77 2.03 0.01
N ALA A 84 -4.27 2.77 1.00
CA ALA A 84 -2.95 2.50 1.57
C ALA A 84 -3.09 2.20 3.05
N ILE A 85 -2.18 1.36 3.57
CA ILE A 85 -2.10 1.16 5.01
C ILE A 85 -1.74 2.48 5.68
N ASP A 86 -2.30 2.72 6.87
CA ASP A 86 -1.95 3.88 7.68
C ASP A 86 -0.58 3.63 8.35
N PRO A 87 0.46 4.40 8.00
CA PRO A 87 1.79 4.22 8.61
C PRO A 87 1.80 4.43 10.11
N GLN A 88 0.82 5.12 10.68
CA GLN A 88 0.74 5.29 12.13
C GLN A 88 0.54 3.97 12.87
N THR A 89 0.20 2.90 12.16
CA THR A 89 0.15 1.55 12.73
C THR A 89 1.50 1.14 13.32
N MET A 90 2.61 1.61 12.73
CA MET A 90 3.96 1.32 13.24
C MET A 90 4.20 1.89 14.63
N VAL A 91 3.59 3.02 14.94
CA VAL A 91 3.75 3.71 16.22
C VAL A 91 3.18 2.89 17.37
N ARG A 92 2.22 2.04 17.09
CA ARG A 92 1.61 1.16 18.10
C ARG A 92 2.55 0.05 18.56
N LEU A 93 3.56 -0.28 17.76
CA LEU A 93 4.51 -1.33 18.08
C LEU A 93 5.83 -0.82 18.65
N SER A 94 6.06 0.48 18.62
CA SER A 94 7.34 1.04 19.06
C SER A 94 7.16 2.45 19.61
N ASP A 95 7.82 2.72 20.74
CA ASP A 95 7.87 4.06 21.34
C ASP A 95 9.03 4.89 20.78
N SER A 96 9.80 4.36 19.84
CA SER A 96 10.98 5.02 19.30
C SER A 96 10.59 6.32 18.59
N PRO A 97 11.26 7.45 18.93
CA PRO A 97 11.04 8.71 18.19
C PRO A 97 11.38 8.59 16.70
N ALA A 98 12.37 7.78 16.34
CA ALA A 98 12.75 7.56 14.94
C ALA A 98 11.61 6.89 14.17
N VAL A 99 10.91 5.94 14.78
CA VAL A 99 9.76 5.27 14.17
C VAL A 99 8.61 6.26 13.96
N ARG A 100 8.37 7.15 14.93
CA ARG A 100 7.32 8.17 14.81
C ARG A 100 7.62 9.13 13.66
N GLU A 101 8.87 9.57 13.53
CA GLU A 101 9.27 10.45 12.44
C GLU A 101 9.08 9.77 11.09
N VAL A 102 9.46 8.50 10.97
CA VAL A 102 9.28 7.73 9.75
C VAL A 102 7.80 7.57 9.43
N ALA A 103 6.98 7.25 10.43
CA ALA A 103 5.54 7.08 10.23
C ALA A 103 4.89 8.38 9.74
N ASP A 104 5.25 9.51 10.33
CA ASP A 104 4.73 10.81 9.95
C ASP A 104 5.15 11.18 8.52
N ASP A 105 6.40 10.94 8.17
CA ASP A 105 6.91 11.21 6.83
C ASP A 105 6.23 10.30 5.80
N ALA A 106 6.12 9.01 6.08
CA ALA A 106 5.45 8.06 5.21
C ALA A 106 3.97 8.43 5.03
N ASP A 107 3.29 8.84 6.10
CA ASP A 107 1.90 9.26 6.06
C ASP A 107 1.73 10.45 5.12
N THR A 108 2.56 11.47 5.27
CA THR A 108 2.52 12.66 4.41
C THR A 108 2.73 12.29 2.94
N ARG A 109 3.70 11.42 2.65
CA ARG A 109 4.01 11.01 1.28
C ARG A 109 2.92 10.14 0.67
N LEU A 110 2.35 9.21 1.45
CA LEU A 110 1.26 8.37 0.95
C LEU A 110 0.00 9.20 0.68
N ARG A 111 -0.32 10.16 1.57
CA ARG A 111 -1.46 11.06 1.33
C ARG A 111 -1.26 11.90 0.08
N ALA A 112 -0.04 12.38 -0.16
CA ALA A 112 0.28 13.14 -1.37
C ALA A 112 0.12 12.28 -2.62
N ALA A 113 0.58 11.03 -2.57
CA ALA A 113 0.41 10.10 -3.69
C ALA A 113 -1.06 9.84 -4.00
N LEU A 114 -1.87 9.59 -2.95
CA LEU A 114 -3.31 9.37 -3.12
C LEU A 114 -4.01 10.62 -3.64
N ALA A 115 -3.60 11.80 -3.17
CA ALA A 115 -4.16 13.06 -3.65
C ALA A 115 -3.89 13.29 -5.13
N ALA A 116 -2.74 12.84 -5.62
CA ALA A 116 -2.39 12.92 -7.05
C ALA A 116 -3.30 12.03 -7.91
N LEU A 117 -3.96 11.05 -7.30
CA LEU A 117 -4.92 10.17 -7.95
C LEU A 117 -6.37 10.64 -7.74
N ASP A 118 -6.56 11.88 -7.30
CA ASP A 118 -7.87 12.42 -6.98
C ASP A 118 -8.84 12.26 -8.15
N GLY A 119 -10.10 11.95 -7.80
CA GLY A 119 -11.11 11.64 -8.79
C GLY A 119 -11.16 10.16 -9.15
N THR A 120 -10.29 9.31 -8.61
CA THR A 120 -10.21 7.88 -8.90
C THR A 120 -10.81 6.98 -7.82
N GLY A 121 -11.44 7.58 -6.80
CA GLY A 121 -12.07 6.80 -5.72
C GLY A 121 -11.08 6.24 -4.72
N LYS A 122 -10.16 7.05 -4.26
CA LYS A 122 -9.12 6.66 -3.31
C LYS A 122 -9.54 6.78 -1.86
N SER A 123 -8.88 6.05 -0.96
CA SER A 123 -9.04 6.23 0.48
C SER A 123 -7.79 5.74 1.20
N LEU A 124 -7.57 6.25 2.43
CA LEU A 124 -6.56 5.72 3.35
C LEU A 124 -7.23 4.80 4.36
N SER A 125 -6.60 3.67 4.61
CA SER A 125 -7.08 2.71 5.60
C SER A 125 -6.56 3.04 6.99
#